data_d33a196b80785f960c82b9d2cbe167ec
#
_entry.id   d33a196b80785f960c82b9d2cbe167ec
#
_cell.length_a   1.000
_cell.length_b   1.000
_cell.length_c   1.000
_cell.angle_alpha   90.00
_cell.angle_beta   90.00
_cell.angle_gamma   90.00
#
_symmetry.space_group_name_H-M   'P 1'
#
loop_
_entity.id
_entity.type
_entity.pdbx_description
1 polymer ?
#
loop_
_entity_poly.entity_id
_entity_poly.type
_entity_poly.pdbx_seq_one_letter_code
_entity_poly.pdbx_strand_id
1 'polypeptide(L)'
;AGPINVFTSRFYKTSDVPFLGINGTADALIDYDTNGLIIPERITNASLVTIAGGSHLGFLAIADPIFRFMHNPDSIGCQAVLSVLEDGTDDVFVSFGSESDGVLLDPNVPTICATLPPREAAHPGRQTMILEIAVLAFFESVFGETEPIRSAAKEQLEISLAADFEEATFTD
;
A
#
# COMPACT_ATOMS: atom_id res chain seq x y z
N ALA A 1 0.03 2.08 1.65
CA ALA A 1 0.54 0.75 1.98
C ALA A 1 0.63 0.56 3.50
N GLY A 2 0.29 -0.61 4.00
CA GLY A 2 0.33 -0.94 5.42
C GLY A 2 0.72 -2.41 5.63
N PRO A 3 1.20 -2.79 6.82
CA PRO A 3 1.68 -4.14 7.10
C PRO A 3 0.50 -5.12 7.31
N ILE A 4 -0.15 -5.52 6.21
CA ILE A 4 -1.31 -6.42 6.21
C ILE A 4 -0.94 -7.82 6.71
N ASN A 5 0.27 -8.27 6.46
CA ASN A 5 0.75 -9.60 6.83
C ASN A 5 0.91 -9.82 8.35
N VAL A 6 1.04 -8.76 9.14
CA VAL A 6 1.17 -8.88 10.61
C VAL A 6 -0.15 -9.20 11.32
N PHE A 7 -1.27 -9.21 10.58
CA PHE A 7 -2.56 -9.56 11.14
C PHE A 7 -3.14 -10.81 10.46
N THR A 8 -3.79 -11.66 11.26
CA THR A 8 -4.45 -12.86 10.75
C THR A 8 -5.67 -12.52 9.90
N SER A 9 -6.08 -13.44 9.00
CA SER A 9 -7.34 -13.29 8.25
C SER A 9 -8.56 -13.16 9.18
N ARG A 10 -8.51 -13.72 10.40
CA ARG A 10 -9.57 -13.57 11.40
C ARG A 10 -9.73 -12.12 11.86
N PHE A 11 -8.63 -11.38 11.99
CA PHE A 11 -8.65 -9.96 12.36
C PHE A 11 -9.48 -9.16 11.35
N TYR A 12 -9.25 -9.37 10.06
CA TYR A 12 -9.93 -8.64 9.00
C TYR A 12 -11.37 -9.08 8.75
N LYS A 13 -11.71 -10.35 8.99
CA LYS A 13 -13.07 -10.89 8.80
C LYS A 13 -14.11 -10.38 9.80
N THR A 14 -13.73 -9.56 10.77
CA THR A 14 -14.63 -8.94 11.73
C THR A 14 -15.30 -7.66 11.21
N SER A 15 -14.92 -7.18 10.02
CA SER A 15 -15.41 -5.94 9.43
C SER A 15 -15.93 -6.16 8.01
N ASP A 16 -17.11 -5.61 7.71
CA ASP A 16 -17.68 -5.57 6.36
C ASP A 16 -17.50 -4.18 5.70
N VAL A 17 -16.69 -3.32 6.29
CA VAL A 17 -16.40 -1.98 5.73
C VAL A 17 -15.63 -2.14 4.43
N PRO A 18 -16.08 -1.46 3.34
CA PRO A 18 -15.33 -1.45 2.09
C PRO A 18 -13.90 -0.97 2.32
N PHE A 19 -12.94 -1.67 1.75
CA PHE A 19 -11.51 -1.41 1.95
C PHE A 19 -10.81 -1.23 0.61
N LEU A 20 -10.00 -0.17 0.48
CA LEU A 20 -9.12 0.02 -0.66
C LEU A 20 -7.66 -0.04 -0.20
N GLY A 21 -6.93 -1.04 -0.68
CA GLY A 21 -5.47 -1.06 -0.60
C GLY A 21 -4.86 -0.32 -1.79
N ILE A 22 -3.84 0.49 -1.54
CA ILE A 22 -3.03 1.09 -2.61
C ILE A 22 -1.57 0.80 -2.28
N ASN A 23 -0.93 -0.01 -3.11
CA ASN A 23 0.41 -0.53 -2.86
C ASN A 23 1.31 -0.36 -4.09
N GLY A 24 2.58 -0.07 -3.84
CA GLY A 24 3.59 0.05 -4.87
C GLY A 24 4.49 -1.18 -4.95
N THR A 25 4.88 -1.60 -6.16
CA THR A 25 5.73 -2.78 -6.35
C THR A 25 7.21 -2.54 -6.06
N ALA A 26 7.64 -1.28 -5.90
CA ALA A 26 8.99 -0.90 -5.50
C ALA A 26 9.06 -0.35 -4.06
N ASP A 27 8.00 -0.60 -3.25
CA ASP A 27 7.98 -0.27 -1.83
C ASP A 27 9.01 -1.14 -1.09
N ALA A 28 10.04 -0.51 -0.52
CA ALA A 28 11.10 -1.21 0.18
C ALA A 28 10.82 -1.37 1.68
N LEU A 29 9.85 -0.63 2.22
CA LEU A 29 9.48 -0.70 3.63
C LEU A 29 8.36 -1.71 3.87
N ILE A 30 7.37 -1.74 2.97
CA ILE A 30 6.22 -2.65 3.05
C ILE A 30 6.22 -3.51 1.78
N ASP A 31 6.81 -4.69 1.88
CA ASP A 31 6.95 -5.62 0.76
C ASP A 31 5.60 -5.90 0.09
N TYR A 32 5.55 -5.72 -1.23
CA TYR A 32 4.33 -5.81 -2.01
C TYR A 32 3.76 -7.23 -2.04
N ASP A 33 4.61 -8.24 -2.20
CA ASP A 33 4.17 -9.63 -2.38
C ASP A 33 3.52 -10.18 -1.10
N THR A 34 4.03 -9.77 0.05
CA THR A 34 3.53 -10.24 1.35
C THR A 34 2.47 -9.34 1.98
N ASN A 35 2.24 -8.15 1.45
CA ASN A 35 1.24 -7.20 1.98
C ASN A 35 0.20 -6.77 0.95
N GLY A 36 0.61 -6.28 -0.21
CA GLY A 36 -0.30 -5.78 -1.25
C GLY A 36 -1.12 -6.90 -1.87
N LEU A 37 -0.46 -7.92 -2.43
CA LEU A 37 -1.11 -9.01 -3.14
C LEU A 37 -2.12 -9.80 -2.30
N ILE A 38 -1.94 -9.85 -1.00
CA ILE A 38 -2.79 -10.63 -0.10
C ILE A 38 -4.07 -9.89 0.34
N ILE A 39 -4.21 -8.60 0.00
CA ILE A 39 -5.36 -7.77 0.43
C ILE A 39 -6.70 -8.39 -0.01
N PRO A 40 -6.95 -8.68 -1.30
CA PRO A 40 -8.24 -9.21 -1.72
C PRO A 40 -8.56 -10.58 -1.12
N GLU A 41 -7.53 -11.37 -0.79
CA GLU A 41 -7.70 -12.69 -0.18
C GLU A 41 -8.00 -12.63 1.32
N ARG A 42 -7.43 -11.66 2.02
CA ARG A 42 -7.49 -11.56 3.49
C ARG A 42 -8.63 -10.70 4.00
N ILE A 43 -9.00 -9.67 3.27
CA ILE A 43 -9.94 -8.64 3.73
C ILE A 43 -11.23 -8.77 2.92
N THR A 44 -12.34 -8.96 3.61
CA THR A 44 -13.67 -9.00 2.97
C THR A 44 -14.01 -7.62 2.40
N ASN A 45 -14.63 -7.56 1.21
CA ASN A 45 -14.97 -6.32 0.51
C ASN A 45 -13.75 -5.40 0.26
N ALA A 46 -12.60 -6.01 0.00
CA ALA A 46 -11.39 -5.27 -0.30
C ALA A 46 -11.09 -5.26 -1.79
N SER A 47 -10.61 -4.12 -2.24
CA SER A 47 -10.02 -3.94 -3.58
C SER A 47 -8.58 -3.47 -3.43
N LEU A 48 -7.77 -3.74 -4.44
CA LEU A 48 -6.35 -3.36 -4.49
C LEU A 48 -6.07 -2.55 -5.75
N VAL A 49 -5.49 -1.37 -5.58
CA VAL A 49 -4.78 -0.66 -6.65
C VAL A 49 -3.29 -0.90 -6.48
N THR A 50 -2.70 -1.52 -7.49
CA THR A 50 -1.25 -1.72 -7.57
C THR A 50 -0.63 -0.64 -8.45
N ILE A 51 0.44 -0.01 -7.99
CA ILE A 51 1.22 0.95 -8.75
C ILE A 51 2.58 0.31 -9.07
N ALA A 52 2.81 -0.02 -10.34
CA ALA A 52 4.10 -0.54 -10.80
C ALA A 52 5.20 0.51 -10.56
N GLY A 53 6.25 0.11 -9.85
CA GLY A 53 7.30 1.03 -9.43
C GLY A 53 6.93 1.97 -8.27
N GLY A 54 5.71 1.92 -7.74
CA GLY A 54 5.35 2.73 -6.58
C GLY A 54 6.25 2.44 -5.37
N SER A 55 6.75 3.48 -4.71
CA SER A 55 7.59 3.40 -3.51
C SER A 55 6.83 3.86 -2.27
N HIS A 56 7.30 3.51 -1.07
CA HIS A 56 6.65 3.90 0.18
C HIS A 56 6.63 5.42 0.38
N LEU A 57 7.79 6.05 0.29
CA LEU A 57 7.90 7.49 0.45
C LEU A 57 7.33 8.28 -0.74
N GLY A 58 7.09 7.64 -1.88
CA GLY A 58 6.40 8.22 -3.02
C GLY A 58 4.92 8.58 -2.74
N PHE A 59 4.33 8.03 -1.67
CA PHE A 59 2.97 8.38 -1.22
C PHE A 59 2.90 9.66 -0.36
N LEU A 60 4.03 10.25 -0.02
CA LEU A 60 4.03 11.51 0.73
C LEU A 60 3.62 12.69 -0.17
N ALA A 61 2.78 13.58 0.33
CA ALA A 61 2.32 14.76 -0.41
C ALA A 61 3.45 15.68 -0.91
N ILE A 62 4.63 15.61 -0.27
CA ILE A 62 5.83 16.39 -0.63
C ILE A 62 6.82 15.60 -1.49
N ALA A 63 6.47 14.36 -1.90
CA ALA A 63 7.42 13.48 -2.56
C ALA A 63 7.91 14.03 -3.92
N ASP A 64 7.00 14.58 -4.75
CA ASP A 64 7.38 15.06 -6.07
C ASP A 64 8.48 16.14 -6.06
N PRO A 65 8.35 17.25 -5.35
CA PRO A 65 9.40 18.27 -5.38
C PRO A 65 10.73 17.82 -4.76
N ILE A 66 10.69 16.86 -3.82
CA ILE A 66 11.88 16.44 -3.06
C ILE A 66 12.55 15.22 -3.72
N PHE A 67 11.79 14.23 -4.15
CA PHE A 67 12.30 12.91 -4.51
C PHE A 67 12.29 12.62 -6.02
N ARG A 68 11.80 13.54 -6.87
CA ARG A 68 11.63 13.31 -8.32
C ARG A 68 12.89 12.85 -9.07
N PHE A 69 14.06 13.14 -8.53
CA PHE A 69 15.35 12.79 -9.13
C PHE A 69 16.04 11.62 -8.44
N MET A 70 15.39 11.00 -7.45
CA MET A 70 15.95 9.84 -6.76
C MET A 70 15.58 8.57 -7.49
N HIS A 71 16.51 7.61 -7.52
CA HIS A 71 16.27 6.28 -8.06
C HIS A 71 15.10 5.59 -7.33
N ASN A 72 15.10 5.67 -6.01
CA ASN A 72 13.99 5.27 -5.14
C ASN A 72 14.09 6.05 -3.82
N PRO A 73 13.05 6.83 -3.45
CA PRO A 73 13.05 7.61 -2.21
C PRO A 73 13.11 6.74 -0.95
N ASP A 74 12.71 5.49 -1.00
CA ASP A 74 12.76 4.58 0.15
C ASP A 74 14.17 4.31 0.65
N SER A 75 15.20 4.60 -0.14
CA SER A 75 16.59 4.55 0.32
C SER A 75 16.84 5.41 1.56
N ILE A 76 16.17 6.57 1.67
CA ILE A 76 16.23 7.44 2.86
C ILE A 76 15.46 6.80 4.02
N GLY A 77 14.26 6.30 3.76
CA GLY A 77 13.44 5.62 4.76
C GLY A 77 14.15 4.39 5.33
N CYS A 78 14.78 3.59 4.45
CA CYS A 78 15.54 2.42 4.87
C CYS A 78 16.72 2.77 5.75
N GLN A 79 17.48 3.82 5.44
CA GLN A 79 18.57 4.27 6.30
C GLN A 79 18.07 4.65 7.70
N ALA A 80 16.97 5.37 7.78
CA ALA A 80 16.40 5.79 9.06
C ALA A 80 15.89 4.59 9.88
N VAL A 81 15.15 3.67 9.25
CA VAL A 81 14.60 2.49 9.93
C VAL A 81 15.69 1.55 10.41
N LEU A 82 16.68 1.24 9.56
CA LEU A 82 17.78 0.33 9.93
C LEU A 82 18.61 0.88 11.08
N SER A 83 18.86 2.20 11.14
CA SER A 83 19.56 2.82 12.26
C SER A 83 18.81 2.65 13.59
N VAL A 84 17.48 2.71 13.58
CA VAL A 84 16.64 2.51 14.77
C VAL A 84 16.65 1.03 15.19
N LEU A 85 16.61 0.10 14.24
CA LEU A 85 16.64 -1.35 14.53
C LEU A 85 17.98 -1.79 15.09
N GLU A 86 19.10 -1.22 14.63
CA GLU A 86 20.43 -1.49 15.18
C GLU A 86 20.55 -1.06 16.66
N ASP A 87 19.79 -0.06 17.09
CA ASP A 87 19.74 0.39 18.49
C ASP A 87 18.88 -0.49 19.42
N GLY A 88 18.36 -1.63 18.93
CA GLY A 88 17.73 -2.67 19.75
C GLY A 88 16.23 -2.50 20.01
N THR A 89 15.51 -1.87 19.11
CA THR A 89 14.03 -1.77 19.17
C THR A 89 13.33 -2.97 18.53
N ASP A 90 13.83 -4.19 18.78
CA ASP A 90 13.23 -5.45 18.27
C ASP A 90 11.79 -5.69 18.72
N ASP A 91 11.26 -4.85 19.61
CA ASP A 91 9.95 -5.00 20.23
C ASP A 91 8.83 -4.14 19.62
N VAL A 92 9.04 -3.46 18.50
CA VAL A 92 7.98 -2.60 17.92
C VAL A 92 6.74 -3.42 17.59
N PHE A 93 6.89 -4.64 17.08
CA PHE A 93 5.76 -5.52 16.73
C PHE A 93 5.11 -6.19 17.95
N VAL A 94 5.85 -6.39 19.05
CA VAL A 94 5.31 -6.93 20.29
C VAL A 94 4.27 -5.98 20.91
N SER A 95 4.39 -4.68 20.63
CA SER A 95 3.42 -3.68 21.10
C SER A 95 2.05 -3.78 20.42
N PHE A 96 1.93 -4.48 19.27
CA PHE A 96 0.65 -4.68 18.59
C PHE A 96 -0.24 -5.75 19.23
N GLY A 97 0.30 -6.55 20.12
CA GLY A 97 -0.45 -7.63 20.79
C GLY A 97 0.11 -9.02 20.52
N SER A 98 -0.71 -10.04 20.75
CA SER A 98 -0.38 -11.46 20.63
C SER A 98 -1.19 -12.12 19.51
N GLU A 99 -0.90 -13.39 19.24
CA GLU A 99 -1.69 -14.20 18.29
C GLU A 99 -3.18 -14.28 18.68
N SER A 100 -3.49 -14.28 19.98
CA SER A 100 -4.88 -14.25 20.46
C SER A 100 -5.60 -12.94 20.10
N ASP A 101 -4.86 -11.86 19.91
CA ASP A 101 -5.36 -10.56 19.48
C ASP A 101 -5.45 -10.44 17.95
N GLY A 102 -5.01 -11.49 17.25
CA GLY A 102 -5.01 -11.53 15.78
C GLY A 102 -3.71 -11.06 15.16
N VAL A 103 -2.65 -10.87 15.94
CA VAL A 103 -1.31 -10.54 15.45
C VAL A 103 -0.58 -11.82 15.05
N LEU A 104 0.02 -11.83 13.86
CA LEU A 104 0.83 -12.92 13.36
C LEU A 104 2.22 -12.39 12.99
N LEU A 105 3.23 -12.81 13.74
CA LEU A 105 4.62 -12.55 13.38
C LEU A 105 5.15 -13.78 12.63
N ASP A 106 5.20 -13.68 11.29
CA ASP A 106 5.76 -14.73 10.45
C ASP A 106 7.26 -14.47 10.24
N PRO A 107 8.16 -15.34 10.75
CA PRO A 107 9.59 -15.16 10.60
C PRO A 107 10.07 -15.29 9.14
N ASN A 108 9.22 -15.78 8.22
CA ASN A 108 9.55 -15.90 6.80
C ASN A 108 9.17 -14.67 5.98
N VAL A 109 8.50 -13.69 6.59
CA VAL A 109 8.22 -12.42 5.90
C VAL A 109 9.52 -11.65 5.71
N PRO A 110 9.76 -11.10 4.50
CA PRO A 110 10.91 -10.26 4.26
C PRO A 110 11.00 -9.13 5.30
N THR A 111 12.18 -8.93 5.83
CA THR A 111 12.42 -7.80 6.73
C THR A 111 12.29 -6.48 5.97
N ILE A 112 11.91 -5.43 6.68
CA ILE A 112 11.90 -4.07 6.14
C ILE A 112 13.25 -3.79 5.49
N CYS A 113 13.23 -3.27 4.25
CA CYS A 113 14.45 -2.95 3.50
C CYS A 113 15.37 -4.15 3.21
N ALA A 114 14.80 -5.34 3.02
CA ALA A 114 15.55 -6.57 2.71
C ALA A 114 16.36 -6.47 1.40
N THR A 115 15.90 -5.64 0.44
CA THR A 115 16.58 -5.44 -0.85
C THR A 115 17.21 -4.06 -0.89
N LEU A 116 18.55 -4.02 -0.87
CA LEU A 116 19.34 -2.78 -1.02
C LEU A 116 20.37 -2.93 -2.14
N PRO A 117 20.48 -1.93 -3.05
CA PRO A 117 19.63 -0.75 -3.16
C PRO A 117 18.18 -1.13 -3.53
N PRO A 118 17.17 -0.32 -3.13
CA PRO A 118 15.79 -0.53 -3.53
C PRO A 118 15.64 -0.53 -5.06
N ARG A 119 14.60 -1.22 -5.57
CA ARG A 119 14.26 -1.21 -7.00
C ARG A 119 13.98 0.21 -7.47
N GLU A 120 14.14 0.46 -8.77
CA GLU A 120 13.79 1.75 -9.37
C GLU A 120 12.32 2.09 -9.10
N ALA A 121 12.07 3.33 -8.64
CA ALA A 121 10.74 3.79 -8.33
C ALA A 121 10.12 4.59 -9.49
N ALA A 122 8.79 4.53 -9.61
CA ALA A 122 8.03 5.41 -10.46
C ALA A 122 8.17 6.88 -10.02
N HIS A 123 7.92 7.80 -10.96
CA HIS A 123 7.96 9.22 -10.63
C HIS A 123 6.92 9.57 -9.56
N PRO A 124 7.32 10.21 -8.44
CA PRO A 124 6.42 10.46 -7.31
C PRO A 124 5.15 11.24 -7.68
N GLY A 125 5.24 12.21 -8.59
CA GLY A 125 4.08 12.96 -9.06
C GLY A 125 3.05 12.08 -9.78
N ARG A 126 3.50 11.08 -10.56
CA ARG A 126 2.60 10.09 -11.18
C ARG A 126 1.94 9.22 -10.14
N GLN A 127 2.71 8.75 -9.17
CA GLN A 127 2.20 7.95 -8.05
C GLN A 127 1.14 8.72 -7.25
N THR A 128 1.38 10.01 -6.96
CA THR A 128 0.41 10.88 -6.28
C THR A 128 -0.88 11.06 -7.10
N MET A 129 -0.78 11.28 -8.42
CA MET A 129 -1.96 11.40 -9.30
C MET A 129 -2.82 10.13 -9.27
N ILE A 130 -2.20 8.96 -9.38
CA ILE A 130 -2.91 7.66 -9.30
C ILE A 130 -3.58 7.51 -7.94
N LEU A 131 -2.85 7.81 -6.85
CA LEU A 131 -3.38 7.76 -5.49
C LEU A 131 -4.62 8.64 -5.34
N GLU A 132 -4.56 9.91 -5.75
CA GLU A 132 -5.66 10.87 -5.60
C GLU A 132 -6.90 10.44 -6.38
N ILE A 133 -6.74 10.00 -7.64
CA ILE A 133 -7.83 9.52 -8.47
C ILE A 133 -8.46 8.25 -7.87
N ALA A 134 -7.62 7.29 -7.47
CA ALA A 134 -8.11 6.03 -6.90
C ALA A 134 -8.88 6.25 -5.59
N VAL A 135 -8.36 7.10 -4.70
CA VAL A 135 -9.01 7.42 -3.42
C VAL A 135 -10.34 8.14 -3.65
N LEU A 136 -10.37 9.15 -4.54
CA LEU A 136 -11.59 9.87 -4.86
C LEU A 136 -12.65 8.95 -5.47
N ALA A 137 -12.26 8.17 -6.48
CA ALA A 137 -13.17 7.23 -7.14
C ALA A 137 -13.69 6.16 -6.14
N PHE A 138 -12.86 5.66 -5.26
CA PHE A 138 -13.30 4.73 -4.22
C PHE A 138 -14.33 5.36 -3.29
N PHE A 139 -14.08 6.54 -2.76
CA PHE A 139 -15.04 7.21 -1.87
C PHE A 139 -16.34 7.56 -2.58
N GLU A 140 -16.30 8.02 -3.83
CA GLU A 140 -17.51 8.29 -4.61
C GLU A 140 -18.27 7.01 -4.95
N SER A 141 -17.58 5.89 -5.21
CA SER A 141 -18.25 4.60 -5.48
C SER A 141 -19.00 4.07 -4.27
N VAL A 142 -18.52 4.36 -3.06
CA VAL A 142 -19.12 3.91 -1.80
C VAL A 142 -20.17 4.90 -1.28
N PHE A 143 -19.87 6.20 -1.30
CA PHE A 143 -20.65 7.24 -0.61
C PHE A 143 -21.33 8.24 -1.54
N GLY A 144 -21.17 8.10 -2.87
CA GLY A 144 -21.80 8.99 -3.84
C GLY A 144 -23.32 9.10 -3.63
N GLU A 145 -23.90 10.30 -3.74
CA GLU A 145 -25.30 10.59 -3.41
C GLU A 145 -26.28 9.80 -4.28
N THR A 146 -25.94 9.54 -5.53
CA THR A 146 -26.83 8.88 -6.50
C THR A 146 -26.18 7.65 -7.14
N GLU A 147 -26.99 6.70 -7.58
CA GLU A 147 -26.50 5.50 -8.26
C GLU A 147 -25.66 5.80 -9.52
N PRO A 148 -26.02 6.75 -10.40
CA PRO A 148 -25.18 7.11 -11.53
C PRO A 148 -23.78 7.61 -11.12
N ILE A 149 -23.65 8.37 -10.02
CA ILE A 149 -22.35 8.84 -9.49
C ILE A 149 -21.53 7.63 -9.03
N ARG A 150 -22.12 6.75 -8.21
CA ARG A 150 -21.43 5.55 -7.71
C ARG A 150 -20.99 4.64 -8.84
N SER A 151 -21.84 4.41 -9.83
CA SER A 151 -21.50 3.57 -10.99
C SER A 151 -20.39 4.16 -11.84
N ALA A 152 -20.40 5.47 -12.10
CA ALA A 152 -19.34 6.15 -12.85
C ALA A 152 -18.01 6.12 -12.09
N ALA A 153 -18.03 6.31 -10.78
CA ALA A 153 -16.84 6.26 -9.93
C ALA A 153 -16.28 4.83 -9.85
N LYS A 154 -17.13 3.82 -9.84
CA LYS A 154 -16.70 2.40 -9.93
C LYS A 154 -16.03 2.11 -11.26
N GLU A 155 -16.60 2.54 -12.38
CA GLU A 155 -15.99 2.41 -13.71
C GLU A 155 -14.64 3.15 -13.80
N GLN A 156 -14.54 4.33 -13.19
CA GLN A 156 -13.29 5.08 -13.10
C GLN A 156 -12.21 4.28 -12.38
N LEU A 157 -12.54 3.62 -11.27
CA LEU A 157 -11.59 2.85 -10.47
C LEU A 157 -11.17 1.55 -11.16
N GLU A 158 -12.15 0.78 -11.68
CA GLU A 158 -11.95 -0.57 -12.19
C GLU A 158 -11.39 -0.62 -13.62
N ILE A 159 -11.70 0.39 -14.44
CA ILE A 159 -11.43 0.37 -15.89
C ILE A 159 -10.55 1.57 -16.29
N SER A 160 -11.03 2.79 -16.03
CA SER A 160 -10.40 3.99 -16.59
C SER A 160 -9.04 4.26 -15.99
N LEU A 161 -8.84 3.96 -14.70
CA LEU A 161 -7.56 4.17 -14.01
C LEU A 161 -6.41 3.45 -14.72
N ALA A 162 -6.59 2.16 -15.06
CA ALA A 162 -5.58 1.38 -15.76
C ALA A 162 -5.43 1.79 -17.25
N ALA A 163 -6.47 2.36 -17.85
CA ALA A 163 -6.40 2.87 -19.22
C ALA A 163 -5.63 4.21 -19.30
N ASP A 164 -5.76 5.06 -18.26
CA ASP A 164 -5.11 6.37 -18.20
C ASP A 164 -3.66 6.29 -17.66
N PHE A 165 -3.36 5.27 -16.85
CA PHE A 165 -2.06 5.05 -16.20
C PHE A 165 -1.62 3.60 -16.41
N GLU A 166 -0.67 3.38 -17.32
CA GLU A 166 -0.14 2.05 -17.63
C GLU A 166 0.52 1.34 -16.42
N GLU A 167 0.98 2.13 -15.45
CA GLU A 167 1.54 1.65 -14.21
C GLU A 167 0.50 1.26 -13.15
N ALA A 168 -0.78 1.56 -13.37
CA ALA A 168 -1.86 1.22 -12.43
C ALA A 168 -2.60 -0.05 -12.84
N THR A 169 -2.90 -0.91 -11.88
CA THR A 169 -3.82 -2.03 -12.05
C THR A 169 -4.79 -2.10 -10.89
N PHE A 170 -6.02 -2.57 -11.17
CA PHE A 170 -7.06 -2.77 -10.17
C PHE A 170 -7.38 -4.26 -10.04
N THR A 171 -7.62 -4.72 -8.80
CA THR A 171 -8.03 -6.10 -8.46
C THR A 171 -9.08 -6.07 -7.34
N ASP A 172 -10.17 -6.81 -7.52
CA ASP A 172 -11.20 -7.12 -6.51
C ASP A 172 -10.93 -8.47 -5.86
#